data_17323c2273adb32836dc8cf2adad6d3c
#
_entry.id   17323c2273adb32836dc8cf2adad6d3c
#
_cell.length_a   1.000
_cell.length_b   1.000
_cell.length_c   1.000
_cell.angle_alpha   90.00
_cell.angle_beta   90.00
_cell.angle_gamma   90.00
#
_symmetry.space_group_name_H-M   'P 1'
#
loop_
_entity.id
_entity.type
_entity.pdbx_description
1 polymer ?
#
loop_
_entity_poly.entity_id
_entity_poly.type
_entity_poly.pdbx_seq_one_letter_code
_entity_poly.pdbx_strand_id
1 'polypeptide(L)'
;MGSVGMTTSVTISFAERYATSGQFDAVFREGMMLVDATAGYLEGAGRRDSKALRPAGALIYATESMRLTTRLLELASWLVIRRGLKSGEISSDEAQKKRRRLKLTAIGRPEHVKGFGELPARLRELIEASFALHDRIVLLDRALEQPETVIAAIATNPVGDQVARLSAAFDSAQ
;
A
#
# COMPACT_ATOMS: atom_id res chain seq x y z
N MET A 1 -11.80 51.74 -6.28
CA MET A 1 -10.69 50.92 -5.75
C MET A 1 -11.29 49.65 -5.18
N GLY A 2 -11.35 48.60 -6.00
CA GLY A 2 -11.93 47.32 -5.62
C GLY A 2 -10.82 46.35 -5.22
N SER A 3 -10.80 45.97 -3.96
CA SER A 3 -9.93 44.91 -3.45
C SER A 3 -10.48 43.57 -3.88
N VAL A 4 -9.82 42.91 -4.84
CA VAL A 4 -10.11 41.55 -5.23
C VAL A 4 -9.52 40.63 -4.17
N GLY A 5 -10.39 40.15 -3.29
CA GLY A 5 -10.04 39.09 -2.35
C GLY A 5 -9.73 37.79 -3.12
N MET A 6 -8.45 37.45 -3.24
CA MET A 6 -8.02 36.12 -3.66
C MET A 6 -8.44 35.11 -2.59
N THR A 7 -9.55 34.44 -2.79
CA THR A 7 -9.89 33.21 -2.08
C THR A 7 -8.92 32.13 -2.51
N THR A 8 -7.88 31.94 -1.72
CA THR A 8 -6.99 30.78 -1.85
C THR A 8 -7.80 29.55 -1.48
N SER A 9 -8.34 28.86 -2.47
CA SER A 9 -8.96 27.55 -2.29
C SER A 9 -7.85 26.59 -1.84
N VAL A 10 -7.78 26.32 -0.54
CA VAL A 10 -6.89 25.29 0.00
C VAL A 10 -7.44 23.94 -0.44
N THR A 11 -7.00 23.47 -1.59
CA THR A 11 -7.26 22.11 -2.03
C THR A 11 -6.43 21.17 -1.15
N ILE A 12 -7.01 20.73 -0.04
CA ILE A 12 -6.41 19.69 0.79
C ILE A 12 -6.31 18.43 -0.07
N SER A 13 -5.09 18.03 -0.41
CA SER A 13 -4.87 16.86 -1.25
C SER A 13 -5.41 15.60 -0.56
N PHE A 14 -5.89 14.62 -1.34
CA PHE A 14 -6.32 13.31 -0.82
C PHE A 14 -5.21 12.68 0.04
N ALA A 15 -3.97 12.89 -0.34
CA ALA A 15 -2.77 12.46 0.36
C ALA A 15 -2.65 13.04 1.77
N GLU A 16 -2.88 14.34 1.93
CA GLU A 16 -2.87 15.01 3.25
C GLU A 16 -4.03 14.52 4.12
N ARG A 17 -5.21 14.37 3.53
CA ARG A 17 -6.39 13.84 4.25
C ARG A 17 -6.17 12.40 4.69
N TYR A 18 -5.52 11.56 3.87
CA TYR A 18 -5.21 10.19 4.23
C TYR A 18 -4.11 10.13 5.31
N ALA A 19 -3.05 10.92 5.17
CA ALA A 19 -1.95 10.98 6.13
C ALA A 19 -2.41 11.47 7.52
N THR A 20 -3.42 12.35 7.57
CA THR A 20 -4.02 12.85 8.82
C THR A 20 -5.17 11.98 9.34
N SER A 21 -5.65 11.02 8.55
CA SER A 21 -6.78 10.15 8.92
C SER A 21 -6.33 8.98 9.80
N GLY A 22 -7.25 8.50 10.65
CA GLY A 22 -7.06 7.27 11.43
C GLY A 22 -6.86 6.01 10.56
N GLN A 23 -7.12 6.10 9.25
CA GLN A 23 -6.90 5.02 8.29
C GLN A 23 -5.42 4.65 8.14
N PHE A 24 -4.51 5.65 8.11
CA PHE A 24 -3.07 5.36 8.10
C PHE A 24 -2.63 4.62 9.36
N ASP A 25 -3.12 5.04 10.52
CA ASP A 25 -2.77 4.40 11.80
C ASP A 25 -3.28 2.94 11.86
N ALA A 26 -4.41 2.65 11.23
CA ALA A 26 -4.92 1.28 11.09
C ALA A 26 -4.00 0.42 10.21
N VAL A 27 -3.58 0.92 9.04
CA VAL A 27 -2.66 0.22 8.13
C VAL A 27 -1.29 0.03 8.78
N PHE A 28 -0.80 1.04 9.53
CA PHE A 28 0.44 0.93 10.27
C PHE A 28 0.39 -0.18 11.32
N ARG A 29 -0.66 -0.22 12.14
CA ARG A 29 -0.85 -1.29 13.15
C ARG A 29 -0.95 -2.66 12.51
N GLU A 30 -1.74 -2.80 11.45
CA GLU A 30 -1.87 -4.05 10.71
C GLU A 30 -0.51 -4.53 10.17
N GLY A 31 0.28 -3.64 9.59
CA GLY A 31 1.62 -3.97 9.09
C GLY A 31 2.55 -4.44 10.19
N MET A 32 2.59 -3.75 11.35
CA MET A 32 3.41 -4.18 12.48
C MET A 32 2.94 -5.50 13.07
N MET A 33 1.64 -5.71 13.20
CA MET A 33 1.08 -7.00 13.65
C MET A 33 1.45 -8.15 12.70
N LEU A 34 1.48 -7.90 11.40
CA LEU A 34 1.87 -8.92 10.42
C LEU A 34 3.36 -9.25 10.51
N VAL A 35 4.21 -8.26 10.76
CA VAL A 35 5.65 -8.47 11.03
C VAL A 35 5.83 -9.35 12.26
N ASP A 36 5.19 -9.00 13.38
CA ASP A 36 5.28 -9.75 14.64
C ASP A 36 4.75 -11.19 14.48
N ALA A 37 3.60 -11.35 13.83
CA ALA A 37 3.02 -12.68 13.59
C ALA A 37 3.93 -13.55 12.70
N THR A 38 4.60 -12.95 11.72
CA THR A 38 5.54 -13.66 10.85
C THR A 38 6.79 -14.06 11.60
N ALA A 39 7.39 -13.16 12.38
CA ALA A 39 8.55 -13.45 13.20
C ALA A 39 8.24 -14.58 14.20
N GLY A 40 7.14 -14.48 14.94
CA GLY A 40 6.72 -15.50 15.89
C GLY A 40 6.47 -16.87 15.24
N TYR A 41 5.88 -16.90 14.03
CA TYR A 41 5.71 -18.15 13.30
C TYR A 41 7.04 -18.75 12.87
N LEU A 42 7.90 -17.97 12.23
CA LEU A 42 9.19 -18.46 11.69
C LEU A 42 10.14 -18.92 12.80
N GLU A 43 10.14 -18.27 13.95
CA GLU A 43 10.96 -18.65 15.11
C GLU A 43 10.37 -19.83 15.89
N GLY A 44 9.06 -20.01 15.84
CA GLY A 44 8.32 -21.02 16.61
C GLY A 44 7.85 -22.22 15.78
N ALA A 45 6.54 -22.24 15.46
CA ALA A 45 5.87 -23.35 14.78
C ALA A 45 6.46 -23.61 13.39
N GLY A 46 6.85 -22.59 12.67
CA GLY A 46 7.41 -22.70 11.31
C GLY A 46 8.67 -23.55 11.25
N ARG A 47 9.50 -23.57 12.32
CA ARG A 47 10.65 -24.47 12.39
C ARG A 47 10.26 -25.95 12.45
N ARG A 48 9.17 -26.27 13.09
CA ARG A 48 8.63 -27.65 13.14
C ARG A 48 8.00 -28.03 11.83
N ASP A 49 7.20 -27.14 11.28
CA ASP A 49 6.53 -27.31 9.98
C ASP A 49 7.54 -27.57 8.86
N SER A 50 8.62 -26.76 8.81
CA SER A 50 9.69 -26.92 7.80
C SER A 50 10.40 -28.26 7.88
N LYS A 51 10.60 -28.80 9.07
CA LYS A 51 11.24 -30.12 9.25
C LYS A 51 10.36 -31.30 8.83
N ALA A 52 9.06 -31.11 8.82
CA ALA A 52 8.07 -32.13 8.37
C ALA A 52 7.92 -32.19 6.84
N LEU A 53 8.44 -31.18 6.11
CA LEU A 53 8.35 -31.14 4.66
C LEU A 53 9.33 -32.10 3.99
N ARG A 54 8.93 -32.60 2.80
CA ARG A 54 9.87 -33.28 1.90
C ARG A 54 10.96 -32.31 1.40
N PRO A 55 12.11 -32.80 0.93
CA PRO A 55 13.22 -31.93 0.52
C PRO A 55 12.83 -30.80 -0.46
N ALA A 56 12.01 -31.13 -1.47
CA ALA A 56 11.51 -30.14 -2.42
C ALA A 56 10.63 -29.07 -1.75
N GLY A 57 9.71 -29.48 -0.87
CA GLY A 57 8.85 -28.57 -0.08
C GLY A 57 9.65 -27.71 0.88
N ALA A 58 10.71 -28.26 1.50
CA ALA A 58 11.60 -27.52 2.39
C ALA A 58 12.35 -26.40 1.65
N LEU A 59 12.76 -26.63 0.39
CA LEU A 59 13.40 -25.60 -0.46
C LEU A 59 12.40 -24.48 -0.80
N ILE A 60 11.16 -24.82 -1.14
CA ILE A 60 10.11 -23.85 -1.42
C ILE A 60 9.83 -23.05 -0.14
N TYR A 61 9.70 -23.72 1.01
CA TYR A 61 9.49 -23.08 2.32
C TYR A 61 10.59 -22.04 2.62
N ALA A 62 11.85 -22.41 2.47
CA ALA A 62 12.98 -21.52 2.71
C ALA A 62 12.94 -20.30 1.78
N THR A 63 12.70 -20.52 0.49
CA THR A 63 12.61 -19.46 -0.51
C THR A 63 11.47 -18.49 -0.22
N GLU A 64 10.27 -19.01 0.06
CA GLU A 64 9.09 -18.18 0.30
C GLU A 64 9.16 -17.47 1.65
N SER A 65 9.76 -18.08 2.68
CA SER A 65 10.02 -17.42 3.96
C SER A 65 10.97 -16.23 3.81
N MET A 66 12.04 -16.36 3.00
CA MET A 66 12.94 -15.25 2.69
C MET A 66 12.23 -14.12 1.92
N ARG A 67 11.44 -14.47 0.91
CA ARG A 67 10.65 -13.51 0.12
C ARG A 67 9.64 -12.76 0.99
N LEU A 68 8.94 -13.48 1.87
CA LEU A 68 8.01 -12.91 2.83
C LEU A 68 8.72 -11.91 3.75
N THR A 69 9.83 -12.31 4.36
CA THR A 69 10.62 -11.45 5.26
C THR A 69 11.12 -10.20 4.55
N THR A 70 11.66 -10.32 3.34
CA THR A 70 12.12 -9.18 2.54
C THR A 70 10.98 -8.22 2.22
N ARG A 71 9.83 -8.74 1.79
CA ARG A 71 8.65 -7.93 1.51
C ARG A 71 8.17 -7.18 2.74
N LEU A 72 8.05 -7.86 3.87
CA LEU A 72 7.63 -7.23 5.14
C LEU A 72 8.61 -6.16 5.60
N LEU A 73 9.91 -6.35 5.41
CA LEU A 73 10.91 -5.33 5.73
C LEU A 73 10.74 -4.07 4.87
N GLU A 74 10.46 -4.22 3.58
CA GLU A 74 10.18 -3.09 2.68
C GLU A 74 8.89 -2.36 3.06
N LEU A 75 7.82 -3.11 3.36
CA LEU A 75 6.54 -2.53 3.78
C LEU A 75 6.64 -1.81 5.13
N ALA A 76 7.31 -2.43 6.11
CA ALA A 76 7.56 -1.81 7.42
C ALA A 76 8.39 -0.53 7.28
N SER A 77 9.43 -0.55 6.43
CA SER A 77 10.25 0.64 6.17
C SER A 77 9.42 1.76 5.56
N TRP A 78 8.54 1.47 4.61
CA TRP A 78 7.62 2.47 4.05
C TRP A 78 6.70 3.05 5.12
N LEU A 79 6.09 2.19 5.94
CA LEU A 79 5.19 2.61 7.02
C LEU A 79 5.90 3.51 8.04
N VAL A 80 7.13 3.17 8.44
CA VAL A 80 7.94 3.96 9.38
C VAL A 80 8.30 5.32 8.79
N ILE A 81 8.70 5.39 7.50
CA ILE A 81 8.99 6.66 6.81
C ILE A 81 7.75 7.57 6.80
N ARG A 82 6.59 7.01 6.47
CA ARG A 82 5.33 7.78 6.43
C ARG A 82 4.88 8.22 7.82
N ARG A 83 5.09 7.39 8.84
CA ARG A 83 4.82 7.77 10.24
C ARG A 83 5.72 8.90 10.71
N GLY A 84 7.05 8.81 10.44
CA GLY A 84 7.98 9.86 10.80
C GLY A 84 7.70 11.20 10.11
N LEU A 85 7.23 11.15 8.85
CA LEU A 85 6.76 12.36 8.16
C LEU A 85 5.50 12.93 8.80
N LYS A 86 4.52 12.07 9.15
CA LYS A 86 3.27 12.49 9.82
C LYS A 86 3.53 13.10 11.19
N SER A 87 4.46 12.54 11.97
CA SER A 87 4.81 13.03 13.30
C SER A 87 5.74 14.25 13.28
N GLY A 88 6.28 14.63 12.11
CA GLY A 88 7.25 15.71 11.97
C GLY A 88 8.67 15.35 12.41
N GLU A 89 8.95 14.06 12.68
CA GLU A 89 10.29 13.58 13.05
C GLU A 89 11.28 13.66 11.88
N ILE A 90 10.78 13.56 10.65
CA ILE A 90 11.57 13.71 9.43
C ILE A 90 10.94 14.72 8.49
N SER A 91 11.77 15.44 7.72
CA SER A 91 11.29 16.39 6.71
C SER A 91 10.75 15.67 5.46
N SER A 92 9.97 16.39 4.64
CA SER A 92 9.47 15.90 3.35
C SER A 92 10.60 15.43 2.43
N ASP A 93 11.68 16.20 2.33
CA ASP A 93 12.85 15.88 1.50
C ASP A 93 13.55 14.60 1.98
N GLU A 94 13.68 14.44 3.29
CA GLU A 94 14.27 13.25 3.89
C GLU A 94 13.40 12.02 3.67
N ALA A 95 12.10 12.15 3.86
CA ALA A 95 11.13 11.08 3.60
C ALA A 95 11.20 10.63 2.13
N GLN A 96 11.25 11.58 1.18
CA GLN A 96 11.36 11.29 -0.24
C GLN A 96 12.68 10.59 -0.59
N LYS A 97 13.82 11.03 -0.03
CA LYS A 97 15.12 10.37 -0.21
C LYS A 97 15.11 8.93 0.31
N LYS A 98 14.53 8.70 1.48
CA LYS A 98 14.39 7.36 2.06
C LYS A 98 13.45 6.49 1.22
N ARG A 99 12.31 7.04 0.76
CA ARG A 99 11.33 6.32 -0.09
C ARG A 99 11.95 5.85 -1.40
N ARG A 100 12.74 6.66 -2.08
CA ARG A 100 13.41 6.30 -3.36
C ARG A 100 14.33 5.09 -3.24
N ARG A 101 14.80 4.74 -2.05
CA ARG A 101 15.64 3.56 -1.81
C ARG A 101 14.84 2.28 -1.62
N LEU A 102 13.55 2.37 -1.40
CA LEU A 102 12.68 1.21 -1.23
C LEU A 102 12.22 0.67 -2.60
N LYS A 103 12.27 -0.64 -2.73
CA LYS A 103 11.87 -1.34 -3.97
C LYS A 103 10.57 -2.08 -3.75
N LEU A 104 9.47 -1.55 -3.39
CA LEU A 104 8.21 -2.25 -3.15
C LEU A 104 7.95 -3.36 -4.21
N THR A 105 8.59 -4.51 -4.03
CA THR A 105 8.69 -5.57 -5.04
C THR A 105 7.64 -6.66 -4.78
N ALA A 106 6.88 -7.04 -5.80
CA ALA A 106 5.83 -8.07 -5.73
C ALA A 106 6.30 -9.44 -6.25
N ILE A 107 7.52 -9.86 -5.92
CA ILE A 107 8.07 -11.16 -6.35
C ILE A 107 7.47 -12.30 -5.52
N GLY A 108 7.14 -13.42 -6.18
CA GLY A 108 6.67 -14.63 -5.49
C GLY A 108 5.18 -14.60 -5.14
N ARG A 109 4.35 -14.02 -6.02
CA ARG A 109 2.90 -14.16 -5.85
C ARG A 109 2.49 -15.63 -5.89
N PRO A 110 1.51 -16.06 -5.06
CA PRO A 110 1.10 -17.47 -4.93
C PRO A 110 0.83 -18.16 -6.26
N GLU A 111 0.19 -17.46 -7.18
CA GLU A 111 -0.20 -17.97 -8.50
C GLU A 111 1.00 -18.35 -9.38
N HIS A 112 2.16 -17.79 -9.10
CA HIS A 112 3.40 -18.02 -9.87
C HIS A 112 4.41 -18.91 -9.14
N VAL A 113 4.06 -19.43 -7.96
CA VAL A 113 4.95 -20.29 -7.16
C VAL A 113 4.53 -21.74 -7.32
N LYS A 114 5.33 -22.52 -8.06
CA LYS A 114 5.10 -23.97 -8.20
C LYS A 114 5.25 -24.64 -6.84
N GLY A 115 4.24 -25.42 -6.44
CA GLY A 115 4.23 -26.10 -5.14
C GLY A 115 3.79 -25.21 -3.96
N PHE A 116 3.23 -24.02 -4.20
CA PHE A 116 2.73 -23.15 -3.13
C PHE A 116 1.72 -23.85 -2.21
N GLY A 117 0.85 -24.69 -2.77
CA GLY A 117 -0.13 -25.46 -2.00
C GLY A 117 0.46 -26.50 -1.04
N GLU A 118 1.74 -26.89 -1.23
CA GLU A 118 2.46 -27.83 -0.36
C GLU A 118 3.04 -27.14 0.89
N LEU A 119 3.06 -25.81 0.90
CA LEU A 119 3.52 -25.02 2.06
C LEU A 119 2.55 -25.15 3.24
N PRO A 120 3.04 -25.06 4.49
CA PRO A 120 2.20 -25.02 5.67
C PRO A 120 1.12 -23.93 5.56
N ALA A 121 -0.08 -24.24 5.98
CA ALA A 121 -1.24 -23.34 5.87
C ALA A 121 -0.93 -21.95 6.45
N ARG A 122 -0.30 -21.91 7.63
CA ARG A 122 0.04 -20.64 8.29
C ARG A 122 1.03 -19.81 7.48
N LEU A 123 2.01 -20.41 6.84
CA LEU A 123 2.94 -19.68 5.97
C LEU A 123 2.21 -19.08 4.75
N ARG A 124 1.30 -19.84 4.14
CA ARG A 124 0.50 -19.36 3.00
C ARG A 124 -0.36 -18.15 3.39
N GLU A 125 -1.07 -18.23 4.52
CA GLU A 125 -1.85 -17.10 5.05
C GLU A 125 -1.02 -15.84 5.25
N LEU A 126 0.17 -15.97 5.85
CA LEU A 126 1.09 -14.83 6.07
C LEU A 126 1.58 -14.22 4.74
N ILE A 127 1.88 -15.07 3.75
CA ILE A 127 2.27 -14.63 2.41
C ILE A 127 1.13 -13.87 1.74
N GLU A 128 -0.07 -14.42 1.74
CA GLU A 128 -1.27 -13.79 1.15
C GLU A 128 -1.59 -12.45 1.83
N ALA A 129 -1.57 -12.41 3.16
CA ALA A 129 -1.77 -11.18 3.93
C ALA A 129 -0.72 -10.11 3.59
N SER A 130 0.55 -10.54 3.40
CA SER A 130 1.62 -9.61 3.02
C SER A 130 1.43 -9.00 1.64
N PHE A 131 0.86 -9.75 0.68
CA PHE A 131 0.52 -9.22 -0.64
C PHE A 131 -0.69 -8.27 -0.60
N ALA A 132 -1.72 -8.59 0.18
CA ALA A 132 -2.85 -7.70 0.39
C ALA A 132 -2.42 -6.34 0.98
N LEU A 133 -1.51 -6.36 1.96
CA LEU A 133 -0.92 -5.15 2.52
C LEU A 133 -0.03 -4.42 1.50
N HIS A 134 0.80 -5.15 0.75
CA HIS A 134 1.64 -4.61 -0.30
C HIS A 134 0.83 -3.85 -1.35
N ASP A 135 -0.23 -4.43 -1.87
CA ASP A 135 -1.05 -3.83 -2.92
C ASP A 135 -1.71 -2.54 -2.43
N ARG A 136 -2.19 -2.50 -1.18
CA ARG A 136 -2.70 -1.28 -0.55
C ARG A 136 -1.62 -0.21 -0.41
N ILE A 137 -0.42 -0.58 0.06
CA ILE A 137 0.69 0.36 0.22
C ILE A 137 1.12 0.93 -1.13
N VAL A 138 1.20 0.11 -2.18
CA VAL A 138 1.55 0.58 -3.53
C VAL A 138 0.53 1.58 -4.07
N LEU A 139 -0.76 1.33 -3.85
CA LEU A 139 -1.81 2.29 -4.24
C LEU A 139 -1.68 3.62 -3.48
N LEU A 140 -1.46 3.55 -2.17
CA LEU A 140 -1.25 4.73 -1.34
C LEU A 140 0.01 5.50 -1.75
N ASP A 141 1.09 4.80 -2.00
CA ASP A 141 2.35 5.39 -2.39
C ASP A 141 2.22 6.18 -3.71
N ARG A 142 1.57 5.59 -4.71
CA ARG A 142 1.27 6.27 -5.98
C ARG A 142 0.39 7.50 -5.79
N ALA A 143 -0.66 7.41 -4.97
CA ALA A 143 -1.53 8.53 -4.69
C ALA A 143 -0.82 9.68 -3.96
N LEU A 144 0.20 9.36 -3.16
CA LEU A 144 1.02 10.33 -2.45
C LEU A 144 2.12 10.97 -3.32
N GLU A 145 2.62 10.25 -4.34
CA GLU A 145 3.64 10.77 -5.26
C GLU A 145 3.06 11.63 -6.39
N GLN A 146 1.80 11.44 -6.76
CA GLN A 146 1.14 12.14 -7.88
C GLN A 146 -0.21 12.75 -7.46
N PRO A 147 -0.23 13.73 -6.55
CA PRO A 147 -1.49 14.32 -6.09
C PRO A 147 -2.30 14.97 -7.22
N GLU A 148 -1.65 15.51 -8.24
CA GLU A 148 -2.32 16.23 -9.35
C GLU A 148 -3.00 15.30 -10.38
N THR A 149 -2.44 14.11 -10.65
CA THR A 149 -2.99 13.17 -11.63
C THR A 149 -4.26 12.48 -11.14
N VAL A 150 -4.38 12.25 -9.84
CA VAL A 150 -5.59 11.68 -9.23
C VAL A 150 -6.72 12.70 -9.25
N ILE A 151 -6.43 13.98 -9.03
CA ILE A 151 -7.41 15.08 -9.11
C ILE A 151 -7.89 15.26 -10.56
N ALA A 152 -7.00 15.18 -11.55
CA ALA A 152 -7.38 15.26 -12.96
C ALA A 152 -8.25 14.07 -13.41
N ALA A 153 -7.99 12.86 -12.92
CA ALA A 153 -8.81 11.68 -13.21
C ALA A 153 -10.21 11.72 -12.54
N ILE A 154 -10.32 12.40 -11.39
CA ILE A 154 -11.62 12.63 -10.72
C ILE A 154 -12.34 13.81 -11.36
N ALA A 155 -11.62 14.84 -11.86
CA ALA A 155 -12.19 16.00 -12.52
C ALA A 155 -12.71 15.68 -13.94
N THR A 156 -12.17 14.67 -14.61
CA THR A 156 -12.75 14.08 -15.84
C THR A 156 -13.77 13.00 -15.48
N ASN A 157 -14.81 13.39 -14.74
CA ASN A 157 -15.94 12.50 -14.49
C ASN A 157 -16.81 12.42 -15.75
N PRO A 158 -16.78 11.32 -16.53
CA PRO A 158 -17.55 11.21 -17.76
C PRO A 158 -19.07 11.30 -17.52
N VAL A 159 -19.51 11.06 -16.28
CA VAL A 159 -20.92 11.21 -15.88
C VAL A 159 -21.29 12.69 -15.75
N GLY A 160 -20.40 13.55 -15.29
CA GLY A 160 -20.61 15.01 -15.23
C GLY A 160 -20.81 15.61 -16.64
N ASP A 161 -19.97 15.20 -17.60
CA ASP A 161 -20.08 15.61 -18.99
C ASP A 161 -21.34 15.07 -19.68
N GLN A 162 -21.78 13.85 -19.33
CA GLN A 162 -23.03 13.29 -19.84
C GLN A 162 -24.25 14.03 -19.28
N VAL A 163 -24.27 14.37 -18.00
CA VAL A 163 -25.34 15.15 -17.37
C VAL A 163 -25.39 16.54 -17.98
N ALA A 164 -24.26 17.21 -18.19
CA ALA A 164 -24.22 18.53 -18.84
C ALA A 164 -24.75 18.48 -20.28
N ARG A 165 -24.42 17.44 -21.07
CA ARG A 165 -24.96 17.23 -22.41
C ARG A 165 -26.46 16.97 -22.43
N LEU A 166 -26.96 16.19 -21.48
CA LEU A 166 -28.39 15.94 -21.31
C LEU A 166 -29.14 17.23 -20.94
N SER A 167 -28.61 18.00 -19.98
CA SER A 167 -29.22 19.29 -19.63
C SER A 167 -29.28 20.26 -20.80
N ALA A 168 -28.20 20.38 -21.57
CA ALA A 168 -28.17 21.22 -22.79
C ALA A 168 -29.13 20.74 -23.85
N ALA A 169 -29.37 19.44 -24.01
CA ALA A 169 -30.32 18.89 -24.96
C ALA A 169 -31.77 19.16 -24.54
N PHE A 170 -32.07 19.18 -23.24
CA PHE A 170 -33.42 19.54 -22.77
C PHE A 170 -33.70 21.03 -22.85
N ASP A 171 -32.71 21.92 -22.64
CA ASP A 171 -32.88 23.37 -22.74
C ASP A 171 -33.05 23.82 -24.20
N SER A 172 -32.53 23.04 -25.20
CA SER A 172 -32.69 23.36 -26.63
C SER A 172 -34.01 22.84 -27.23
N ALA A 173 -34.85 22.14 -26.46
CA ALA A 173 -36.11 21.56 -26.93
C ALA A 173 -37.35 22.36 -26.45
N GLN A 174 -37.16 23.55 -25.83
CA GLN A 174 -38.22 24.54 -25.54
C GLN A 174 -38.11 25.73 -26.48
#